data_7b0083431cd4031b13ef840a21b0089e
#
_entry.id   7b0083431cd4031b13ef840a21b0089e
#
_cell.length_a   1.000
_cell.length_b   1.000
_cell.length_c   1.000
_cell.angle_alpha   90.00
_cell.angle_beta   90.00
_cell.angle_gamma   90.00
#
_symmetry.space_group_name_H-M   'P 1'
#
loop_
_entity.id
_entity.type
_entity.pdbx_description
1 polymer ?
#
loop_
_entity_poly.entity_id
_entity_poly.type
_entity_poly.pdbx_seq_one_letter_code
_entity_poly.pdbx_strand_id
1 'polypeptide(L)'
;YNEETYWQFVKAIEGMGIACRKFNTPVTGGNVSFYNQASMNGKVEAVYPSPVIGMIGTIEKDKQMTLDFKRADATIYLLGDLKDDISCSEYLYSYRGIKLSHTPYFDLDKESNMQKALSDLINQGLIESAHDVSEGGIFISVLESAMCREFGFDLFTGGEIRLDSFLFGESQGRVVVTVKEGKENDCYLEEGCRSAKG
;
A
#
# COMPACT_ATOMS: atom_id res chain seq x y z
N TYR A 1 -18.39 -21.93 16.95
CA TYR A 1 -18.26 -20.46 17.10
C TYR A 1 -18.11 -20.12 18.57
N ASN A 2 -17.10 -19.33 18.91
CA ASN A 2 -17.01 -18.64 20.19
C ASN A 2 -17.29 -17.14 19.96
N GLU A 3 -17.50 -16.40 21.04
CA GLU A 3 -17.85 -14.98 21.00
C GLU A 3 -16.76 -14.13 20.33
N GLU A 4 -15.50 -14.45 20.56
CA GLU A 4 -14.36 -13.75 19.98
C GLU A 4 -14.31 -13.92 18.45
N THR A 5 -14.39 -15.15 17.95
CA THR A 5 -14.40 -15.44 16.51
C THR A 5 -15.59 -14.78 15.81
N TYR A 6 -16.77 -14.79 16.47
CA TYR A 6 -17.94 -14.12 15.92
C TYR A 6 -17.76 -12.60 15.87
N TRP A 7 -17.23 -12.01 16.93
CA TRP A 7 -16.93 -10.58 16.96
C TRP A 7 -15.94 -10.17 15.84
N GLN A 8 -14.86 -10.92 15.68
CA GLN A 8 -13.87 -10.69 14.63
C GLN A 8 -14.51 -10.73 13.23
N PHE A 9 -15.34 -11.72 12.97
CA PHE A 9 -16.08 -11.85 11.71
C PHE A 9 -17.00 -10.65 11.46
N VAL A 10 -17.80 -10.26 12.44
CA VAL A 10 -18.69 -9.10 12.32
C VAL A 10 -17.91 -7.82 12.05
N LYS A 11 -16.78 -7.61 12.75
CA LYS A 11 -15.96 -6.43 12.56
C LYS A 11 -15.27 -6.39 11.20
N ALA A 12 -14.84 -7.52 10.67
CA ALA A 12 -14.31 -7.60 9.30
C ALA A 12 -15.38 -7.21 8.25
N ILE A 13 -16.60 -7.73 8.37
CA ILE A 13 -17.73 -7.37 7.50
C ILE A 13 -18.11 -5.89 7.62
N GLU A 14 -18.12 -5.35 8.83
CA GLU A 14 -18.38 -3.93 9.09
C GLU A 14 -17.33 -3.04 8.39
N GLY A 15 -16.04 -3.37 8.54
CA GLY A 15 -14.94 -2.66 7.89
C GLY A 15 -15.04 -2.70 6.36
N MET A 16 -15.29 -3.87 5.77
CA MET A 16 -15.53 -4.00 4.33
C MET A 16 -16.69 -3.12 3.87
N GLY A 17 -17.82 -3.12 4.61
CA GLY A 17 -18.97 -2.31 4.28
C GLY A 17 -18.70 -0.81 4.31
N ILE A 18 -17.87 -0.34 5.25
CA ILE A 18 -17.43 1.06 5.34
C ILE A 18 -16.59 1.42 4.10
N ALA A 19 -15.60 0.60 3.75
CA ALA A 19 -14.75 0.81 2.58
C ALA A 19 -15.55 0.80 1.27
N CYS A 20 -16.44 -0.19 1.08
CA CYS A 20 -17.29 -0.28 -0.09
C CYS A 20 -18.16 0.98 -0.29
N ARG A 21 -18.72 1.51 0.78
CA ARG A 21 -19.50 2.77 0.71
C ARG A 21 -18.61 3.97 0.37
N LYS A 22 -17.41 4.04 0.95
CA LYS A 22 -16.47 5.15 0.70
C LYS A 22 -16.01 5.19 -0.76
N PHE A 23 -15.68 4.03 -1.30
CA PHE A 23 -15.19 3.90 -2.68
C PHE A 23 -16.30 3.72 -3.72
N ASN A 24 -17.57 3.69 -3.29
CA ASN A 24 -18.71 3.42 -4.17
C ASN A 24 -18.55 2.13 -4.99
N THR A 25 -18.03 1.08 -4.36
CA THR A 25 -17.77 -0.22 -4.95
C THR A 25 -18.65 -1.28 -4.30
N PRO A 26 -19.81 -1.60 -4.87
CA PRO A 26 -20.72 -2.58 -4.28
C PRO A 26 -20.16 -3.99 -4.37
N VAL A 27 -20.41 -4.81 -3.35
CA VAL A 27 -20.17 -6.24 -3.41
C VAL A 27 -21.22 -6.87 -4.33
N THR A 28 -20.79 -7.50 -5.42
CA THR A 28 -21.67 -8.12 -6.42
C THR A 28 -21.91 -9.61 -6.16
N GLY A 29 -21.05 -10.23 -5.36
CA GLY A 29 -21.16 -11.64 -4.99
C GLY A 29 -19.90 -12.14 -4.32
N GLY A 30 -19.92 -13.39 -3.91
CA GLY A 30 -18.77 -14.03 -3.31
C GLY A 30 -19.16 -15.35 -2.62
N ASN A 31 -18.15 -16.14 -2.30
CA ASN A 31 -18.31 -17.35 -1.53
C ASN A 31 -18.12 -17.04 -0.04
N VAL A 32 -19.00 -17.59 0.78
CA VAL A 32 -18.88 -17.50 2.24
C VAL A 32 -18.71 -18.91 2.79
N SER A 33 -17.52 -19.19 3.33
CA SER A 33 -17.19 -20.47 3.97
C SER A 33 -17.03 -20.25 5.47
N PHE A 34 -17.78 -21.01 6.25
CA PHE A 34 -17.80 -20.89 7.72
C PHE A 34 -16.96 -21.94 8.45
N TYR A 35 -16.10 -22.68 7.74
CA TYR A 35 -15.13 -23.56 8.38
C TYR A 35 -13.90 -22.75 8.78
N ASN A 36 -13.96 -22.19 9.99
CA ASN A 36 -12.93 -21.30 10.51
C ASN A 36 -12.08 -21.98 11.58
N GLN A 37 -11.75 -23.26 11.38
CA GLN A 37 -10.84 -23.96 12.27
C GLN A 37 -9.89 -24.86 11.49
N ALA A 38 -8.67 -24.95 11.96
CA ALA A 38 -7.66 -25.89 11.49
C ALA A 38 -7.34 -26.89 12.60
N SER A 39 -7.07 -28.14 12.23
CA SER A 39 -6.55 -29.15 13.16
C SER A 39 -5.06 -29.31 12.90
N MET A 40 -4.22 -28.85 13.81
CA MET A 40 -2.78 -28.96 13.74
C MET A 40 -2.26 -29.67 15.00
N ASN A 41 -1.53 -30.77 14.83
CA ASN A 41 -0.92 -31.53 15.93
C ASN A 41 -1.94 -31.97 17.01
N GLY A 42 -3.17 -32.31 16.59
CA GLY A 42 -4.25 -32.75 17.50
C GLY A 42 -4.93 -31.62 18.29
N LYS A 43 -4.58 -30.37 18.02
CA LYS A 43 -5.28 -29.19 18.53
C LYS A 43 -6.14 -28.59 17.44
N VAL A 44 -7.35 -28.19 17.84
CA VAL A 44 -8.25 -27.43 16.98
C VAL A 44 -8.07 -25.95 17.32
N GLU A 45 -7.65 -25.17 16.33
CA GLU A 45 -7.44 -23.73 16.48
C GLU A 45 -8.32 -22.99 15.47
N ALA A 46 -8.85 -21.84 15.86
CA ALA A 46 -9.56 -20.96 14.94
C ALA A 46 -8.58 -20.37 13.91
N VAL A 47 -8.99 -20.31 12.65
CA VAL A 47 -8.24 -19.56 11.64
C VAL A 47 -8.52 -18.06 11.78
N TYR A 48 -7.56 -17.24 11.34
CA TYR A 48 -7.73 -15.80 11.31
C TYR A 48 -8.90 -15.38 10.40
N PRO A 49 -9.70 -14.38 10.82
CA PRO A 49 -10.84 -13.88 10.03
C PRO A 49 -10.37 -12.98 8.89
N SER A 50 -9.75 -13.58 7.89
CA SER A 50 -9.13 -12.86 6.77
C SER A 50 -10.03 -12.95 5.53
N PRO A 51 -10.84 -11.91 5.21
CA PRO A 51 -11.57 -11.87 3.96
C PRO A 51 -10.61 -11.68 2.79
N VAL A 52 -10.86 -12.42 1.71
CA VAL A 52 -10.16 -12.24 0.43
C VAL A 52 -11.07 -11.45 -0.49
N ILE A 53 -10.58 -10.30 -0.97
CA ILE A 53 -11.34 -9.39 -1.82
C ILE A 53 -10.77 -9.43 -3.24
N GLY A 54 -11.62 -9.76 -4.21
CA GLY A 54 -11.34 -9.56 -5.63
C GLY A 54 -12.06 -8.31 -6.13
N MET A 55 -11.36 -7.44 -6.85
CA MET A 55 -11.93 -6.25 -7.45
C MET A 55 -11.61 -6.20 -8.94
N ILE A 56 -12.61 -5.84 -9.75
CA ILE A 56 -12.46 -5.71 -11.21
C ILE A 56 -12.79 -4.25 -11.57
N GLY A 57 -11.94 -3.65 -12.39
CA GLY A 57 -12.14 -2.33 -12.94
C GLY A 57 -11.82 -2.29 -14.43
N THR A 58 -12.18 -1.20 -15.09
CA THR A 58 -11.83 -0.92 -16.49
C THR A 58 -10.82 0.21 -16.54
N ILE A 59 -9.88 0.12 -17.47
CA ILE A 59 -8.87 1.15 -17.71
C ILE A 59 -8.75 1.39 -19.22
N GLU A 60 -8.53 2.63 -19.63
CA GLU A 60 -8.15 2.95 -21.00
C GLU A 60 -6.73 2.45 -21.26
N LYS A 61 -6.51 1.89 -22.45
CA LYS A 61 -5.24 1.21 -22.79
C LYS A 61 -4.01 2.11 -22.64
N ASP A 62 -4.15 3.39 -22.96
CA ASP A 62 -3.09 4.40 -22.88
C ASP A 62 -2.85 4.96 -21.45
N LYS A 63 -3.71 4.59 -20.50
CA LYS A 63 -3.60 4.98 -19.08
C LYS A 63 -2.99 3.88 -18.20
N GLN A 64 -2.62 2.76 -18.80
CA GLN A 64 -1.97 1.69 -18.08
C GLN A 64 -0.60 2.14 -17.56
N MET A 65 -0.38 1.97 -16.26
CA MET A 65 0.86 2.32 -15.58
C MET A 65 1.64 1.05 -15.21
N THR A 66 2.96 1.11 -15.27
CA THR A 66 3.84 0.03 -14.81
C THR A 66 4.77 0.55 -13.73
N LEU A 67 5.30 -0.35 -12.92
CA LEU A 67 6.14 0.00 -11.78
C LEU A 67 7.57 0.44 -12.17
N ASP A 68 8.09 -0.04 -13.32
CA ASP A 68 9.48 0.16 -13.71
C ASP A 68 9.84 1.63 -13.96
N PHE A 69 10.95 2.10 -13.41
CA PHE A 69 11.51 3.41 -13.74
C PHE A 69 11.89 3.47 -15.22
N LYS A 70 11.51 4.54 -15.91
CA LYS A 70 11.63 4.63 -17.37
C LYS A 70 12.98 5.19 -17.83
N ARG A 71 13.65 5.98 -16.99
CA ARG A 71 14.91 6.67 -17.27
C ARG A 71 15.81 6.77 -16.06
N ALA A 72 17.11 6.90 -16.28
CA ALA A 72 18.05 7.31 -15.25
C ALA A 72 17.78 8.77 -14.82
N ASP A 73 18.26 9.15 -13.65
CA ASP A 73 18.13 10.50 -13.06
C ASP A 73 16.68 11.00 -12.89
N ALA A 74 15.70 10.09 -12.92
CA ALA A 74 14.32 10.43 -12.60
C ALA A 74 14.18 10.72 -11.10
N THR A 75 13.53 11.83 -10.75
CA THR A 75 13.16 12.08 -9.36
C THR A 75 12.06 11.14 -8.92
N ILE A 76 12.31 10.43 -7.82
CA ILE A 76 11.35 9.53 -7.18
C ILE A 76 10.55 10.32 -6.15
N TYR A 77 9.23 10.23 -6.22
CA TYR A 77 8.32 10.86 -5.28
C TYR A 77 7.53 9.80 -4.53
N LEU A 78 7.21 10.07 -3.29
CA LEU A 78 6.28 9.28 -2.49
C LEU A 78 4.96 10.04 -2.36
N LEU A 79 3.88 9.46 -2.87
CA LEU A 79 2.52 9.89 -2.56
C LEU A 79 2.07 9.26 -1.25
N GLY A 80 1.36 10.03 -0.42
CA GLY A 80 0.89 9.59 0.89
C GLY A 80 1.81 10.00 2.04
N ASP A 81 1.35 9.76 3.27
CA ASP A 81 2.03 10.19 4.48
C ASP A 81 3.16 9.23 4.89
N LEU A 82 4.31 9.79 5.23
CA LEU A 82 5.32 9.06 6.00
C LEU A 82 4.86 8.93 7.46
N LYS A 83 4.93 7.73 8.01
CA LYS A 83 4.62 7.42 9.40
C LYS A 83 5.80 6.71 10.06
N ASP A 84 6.06 7.04 11.32
CA ASP A 84 6.97 6.23 12.16
C ASP A 84 6.21 4.99 12.66
N ASP A 85 5.85 4.14 11.72
CA ASP A 85 5.07 2.93 11.93
C ASP A 85 5.68 1.76 11.15
N ILE A 86 6.17 0.77 11.88
CA ILE A 86 6.74 -0.47 11.34
C ILE A 86 5.88 -1.68 11.67
N SER A 87 4.72 -1.45 12.27
CA SER A 87 3.82 -2.49 12.74
C SER A 87 3.36 -3.41 11.61
N CYS A 88 3.23 -4.70 11.91
CA CYS A 88 2.80 -5.78 10.99
C CYS A 88 3.61 -5.89 9.71
N SER A 89 4.83 -5.34 9.66
CA SER A 89 5.69 -5.43 8.48
C SER A 89 6.41 -6.78 8.37
N GLU A 90 6.77 -7.15 7.14
CA GLU A 90 7.65 -8.28 6.86
C GLU A 90 9.01 -8.14 7.56
N TYR A 91 9.50 -6.92 7.72
CA TYR A 91 10.71 -6.65 8.50
C TYR A 91 10.59 -7.14 9.94
N LEU A 92 9.48 -6.85 10.62
CA LEU A 92 9.26 -7.35 11.97
C LEU A 92 9.05 -8.87 11.99
N TYR A 93 8.23 -9.38 11.10
CA TYR A 93 7.85 -10.79 11.08
C TYR A 93 9.02 -11.69 10.65
N SER A 94 9.57 -11.47 9.47
CA SER A 94 10.53 -12.36 8.84
C SER A 94 11.95 -12.09 9.30
N TYR A 95 12.37 -10.83 9.47
CA TYR A 95 13.74 -10.48 9.84
C TYR A 95 13.96 -10.40 11.35
N ARG A 96 13.02 -9.79 12.10
CA ARG A 96 13.14 -9.63 13.56
C ARG A 96 12.49 -10.76 14.34
N GLY A 97 11.74 -11.66 13.72
CA GLY A 97 11.03 -12.77 14.36
C GLY A 97 9.86 -12.32 15.28
N ILE A 98 9.40 -11.09 15.15
CA ILE A 98 8.30 -10.52 15.94
C ILE A 98 7.00 -10.81 15.21
N LYS A 99 6.25 -11.79 15.68
CA LYS A 99 5.03 -12.29 15.02
C LYS A 99 3.77 -11.49 15.32
N LEU A 100 3.77 -10.70 16.38
CA LEU A 100 2.61 -9.92 16.81
C LEU A 100 3.05 -8.48 17.09
N SER A 101 2.35 -7.52 16.51
CA SER A 101 2.54 -6.11 16.75
C SER A 101 1.18 -5.38 16.68
N HIS A 102 1.17 -4.09 16.94
CA HIS A 102 -0.04 -3.28 16.81
C HIS A 102 -0.50 -3.23 15.36
N THR A 103 -1.79 -3.00 15.15
CA THR A 103 -2.35 -2.72 13.83
C THR A 103 -1.71 -1.45 13.27
N PRO A 104 -1.28 -1.42 12.00
CA PRO A 104 -0.79 -0.19 11.38
C PRO A 104 -1.85 0.91 11.38
N TYR A 105 -1.40 2.16 11.43
CA TYR A 105 -2.30 3.30 11.27
C TYR A 105 -2.96 3.26 9.89
N PHE A 106 -4.26 3.50 9.89
CA PHE A 106 -5.06 3.60 8.67
C PHE A 106 -6.07 4.75 8.75
N ASP A 107 -6.20 5.50 7.68
CA ASP A 107 -7.18 6.56 7.52
C ASP A 107 -7.83 6.44 6.14
N LEU A 108 -9.11 6.08 6.13
CA LEU A 108 -9.85 5.81 4.90
C LEU A 108 -10.06 7.07 4.04
N ASP A 109 -10.13 8.25 4.64
CA ASP A 109 -10.27 9.51 3.90
C ASP A 109 -8.96 9.86 3.20
N LYS A 110 -7.83 9.71 3.88
CA LYS A 110 -6.49 9.89 3.29
C LYS A 110 -6.23 8.91 2.17
N GLU A 111 -6.57 7.63 2.38
CA GLU A 111 -6.48 6.60 1.35
C GLU A 111 -7.29 6.99 0.09
N SER A 112 -8.55 7.36 0.27
CA SER A 112 -9.41 7.78 -0.84
C SER A 112 -8.86 9.01 -1.58
N ASN A 113 -8.31 9.98 -0.86
CA ASN A 113 -7.73 11.18 -1.45
C ASN A 113 -6.43 10.87 -2.22
N MET A 114 -5.58 10.02 -1.67
CA MET A 114 -4.35 9.56 -2.34
C MET A 114 -4.67 8.84 -3.65
N GLN A 115 -5.64 7.91 -3.65
CA GLN A 115 -6.05 7.19 -4.86
C GLN A 115 -6.62 8.15 -5.93
N LYS A 116 -7.39 9.17 -5.54
CA LYS A 116 -7.86 10.20 -6.48
C LYS A 116 -6.71 11.00 -7.06
N ALA A 117 -5.79 11.47 -6.23
CA ALA A 117 -4.62 12.21 -6.67
C ALA A 117 -3.76 11.37 -7.66
N LEU A 118 -3.52 10.11 -7.34
CA LEU A 118 -2.82 9.19 -8.24
C LEU A 118 -3.54 9.04 -9.60
N SER A 119 -4.86 8.82 -9.56
CA SER A 119 -5.67 8.72 -10.77
C SER A 119 -5.61 9.99 -11.61
N ASP A 120 -5.65 11.17 -11.00
CA ASP A 120 -5.56 12.45 -11.69
C ASP A 120 -4.18 12.65 -12.34
N LEU A 121 -3.09 12.29 -11.65
CA LEU A 121 -1.74 12.33 -12.21
C LEU A 121 -1.59 11.43 -13.44
N ILE A 122 -2.15 10.21 -13.37
CA ILE A 122 -2.16 9.28 -14.51
C ILE A 122 -2.97 9.84 -15.66
N ASN A 123 -4.17 10.34 -15.40
CA ASN A 123 -5.08 10.88 -16.42
C ASN A 123 -4.50 12.10 -17.13
N GLN A 124 -3.83 12.97 -16.40
CA GLN A 124 -3.13 14.14 -16.94
C GLN A 124 -1.80 13.78 -17.64
N GLY A 125 -1.34 12.53 -17.50
CA GLY A 125 -0.10 12.06 -18.11
C GLY A 125 1.15 12.70 -17.50
N LEU A 126 1.12 13.05 -16.21
CA LEU A 126 2.22 13.71 -15.51
C LEU A 126 3.26 12.73 -14.97
N ILE A 127 2.89 11.51 -14.70
CA ILE A 127 3.78 10.46 -14.20
C ILE A 127 4.05 9.40 -15.25
N GLU A 128 5.17 8.69 -15.11
CA GLU A 128 5.63 7.65 -16.04
C GLU A 128 5.77 6.27 -15.40
N SER A 129 5.77 6.20 -14.07
CA SER A 129 5.71 4.95 -13.31
C SER A 129 4.93 5.14 -12.02
N ALA A 130 4.32 4.06 -11.53
CA ALA A 130 3.67 4.01 -10.23
C ALA A 130 3.79 2.61 -9.65
N HIS A 131 4.14 2.52 -8.37
CA HIS A 131 4.24 1.27 -7.61
C HIS A 131 3.71 1.49 -6.20
N ASP A 132 2.74 0.71 -5.78
CA ASP A 132 2.22 0.74 -4.42
C ASP A 132 3.30 0.28 -3.41
N VAL A 133 3.29 0.92 -2.25
CA VAL A 133 4.17 0.51 -1.14
C VAL A 133 3.44 -0.57 -0.34
N SER A 134 3.85 -1.81 -0.54
CA SER A 134 3.30 -2.98 0.12
C SER A 134 4.38 -3.73 0.93
N GLU A 135 4.52 -5.03 0.80
CA GLU A 135 5.46 -5.86 1.55
C GLU A 135 6.90 -5.38 1.36
N GLY A 136 7.60 -5.19 2.48
CA GLY A 136 8.99 -4.70 2.50
C GLY A 136 9.14 -3.18 2.41
N GLY A 137 8.03 -2.43 2.36
CA GLY A 137 8.03 -0.97 2.47
C GLY A 137 8.63 -0.24 1.27
N ILE A 138 8.99 1.03 1.49
CA ILE A 138 9.52 1.93 0.43
C ILE A 138 10.77 1.34 -0.23
N PHE A 139 11.67 0.75 0.56
CA PHE A 139 12.93 0.23 0.02
C PHE A 139 12.70 -0.85 -1.02
N ILE A 140 11.81 -1.80 -0.74
CA ILE A 140 11.52 -2.90 -1.67
C ILE A 140 10.77 -2.37 -2.88
N SER A 141 9.78 -1.49 -2.73
CA SER A 141 9.05 -0.91 -3.86
C SER A 141 9.97 -0.14 -4.82
N VAL A 142 10.91 0.64 -4.28
CA VAL A 142 11.91 1.35 -5.11
C VAL A 142 12.89 0.38 -5.76
N LEU A 143 13.33 -0.66 -5.03
CA LEU A 143 14.23 -1.69 -5.54
C LEU A 143 13.59 -2.44 -6.71
N GLU A 144 12.36 -2.89 -6.57
CA GLU A 144 11.62 -3.58 -7.64
C GLU A 144 11.46 -2.69 -8.88
N SER A 145 11.14 -1.40 -8.67
CA SER A 145 11.01 -0.45 -9.77
C SER A 145 12.33 -0.20 -10.51
N ALA A 146 13.45 -0.19 -9.78
CA ALA A 146 14.79 0.01 -10.33
C ALA A 146 15.33 -1.23 -11.06
N MET A 147 15.12 -2.41 -10.47
CA MET A 147 15.63 -3.70 -10.99
C MET A 147 15.13 -4.02 -12.39
N CYS A 148 13.92 -3.61 -12.76
CA CYS A 148 13.33 -3.90 -14.06
C CYS A 148 14.21 -3.42 -15.23
N ARG A 149 14.99 -2.36 -15.03
CA ARG A 149 15.89 -1.77 -16.04
C ARG A 149 17.33 -1.60 -15.56
N GLU A 150 17.69 -2.32 -14.50
CA GLU A 150 19.04 -2.32 -13.93
C GLU A 150 19.53 -0.92 -13.50
N PHE A 151 18.62 -0.07 -13.02
CA PHE A 151 18.98 1.23 -12.45
C PHE A 151 19.41 1.10 -10.99
N GLY A 152 20.33 1.99 -10.56
CA GLY A 152 20.54 2.29 -9.14
C GLY A 152 19.56 3.34 -8.66
N PHE A 153 19.55 3.59 -7.35
CA PHE A 153 18.77 4.65 -6.73
C PHE A 153 19.42 5.16 -5.45
N ASP A 154 19.13 6.40 -5.12
CA ASP A 154 19.51 7.02 -3.85
C ASP A 154 18.25 7.39 -3.09
N LEU A 155 18.19 7.02 -1.80
CA LEU A 155 17.14 7.40 -0.88
C LEU A 155 17.73 8.25 0.24
N PHE A 156 17.07 9.37 0.53
CA PHE A 156 17.48 10.29 1.57
C PHE A 156 16.36 10.44 2.60
N THR A 157 16.73 10.58 3.87
CA THR A 157 15.79 10.86 4.95
C THR A 157 16.29 12.02 5.80
N GLY A 158 15.37 12.88 6.22
CA GLY A 158 15.67 14.00 7.14
C GLY A 158 15.94 13.58 8.59
N GLY A 159 15.83 12.27 8.91
CA GLY A 159 16.05 11.75 10.26
C GLY A 159 14.90 12.01 11.24
N GLU A 160 13.76 12.51 10.78
CA GLU A 160 12.57 12.74 11.62
C GLU A 160 11.85 11.45 11.99
N ILE A 161 12.04 10.39 11.18
CA ILE A 161 11.46 9.06 11.33
C ILE A 161 12.58 8.05 11.49
N ARG A 162 12.37 7.04 12.31
CA ARG A 162 13.32 5.92 12.45
C ARG A 162 13.62 5.33 11.08
N LEU A 163 14.89 5.03 10.84
CA LEU A 163 15.35 4.54 9.53
C LEU A 163 14.68 3.23 9.11
N ASP A 164 14.47 2.31 10.04
CA ASP A 164 13.79 1.04 9.76
C ASP A 164 12.29 1.25 9.44
N SER A 165 11.61 2.17 10.12
CA SER A 165 10.23 2.55 9.80
C SER A 165 10.14 3.26 8.45
N PHE A 166 11.12 4.11 8.12
CA PHE A 166 11.19 4.77 6.81
C PHE A 166 11.36 3.78 5.67
N LEU A 167 12.32 2.86 5.79
CA LEU A 167 12.65 1.93 4.71
C LEU A 167 11.67 0.77 4.61
N PHE A 168 11.28 0.18 5.74
CA PHE A 168 10.59 -1.11 5.81
C PHE A 168 9.20 -1.04 6.47
N GLY A 169 8.72 0.16 6.83
CA GLY A 169 7.35 0.33 7.28
C GLY A 169 6.37 0.06 6.13
N GLU A 170 5.26 -0.62 6.43
CA GLU A 170 4.23 -1.05 5.47
C GLU A 170 2.89 -0.35 5.73
N SER A 171 2.93 0.86 6.29
CA SER A 171 1.71 1.65 6.48
C SER A 171 1.03 1.94 5.14
N GLN A 172 -0.29 1.87 5.13
CA GLN A 172 -1.11 1.94 3.91
C GLN A 172 -1.17 3.35 3.31
N GLY A 173 -1.72 3.46 2.09
CA GLY A 173 -1.98 4.71 1.42
C GLY A 173 -0.73 5.38 0.88
N ARG A 174 0.24 4.62 0.39
CA ARG A 174 1.49 5.15 -0.18
C ARG A 174 1.81 4.55 -1.53
N VAL A 175 2.28 5.38 -2.45
CA VAL A 175 2.69 4.97 -3.80
C VAL A 175 3.98 5.68 -4.19
N VAL A 176 4.94 4.92 -4.69
CA VAL A 176 6.17 5.44 -5.30
C VAL A 176 5.87 5.78 -6.76
N VAL A 177 6.19 6.99 -7.18
CA VAL A 177 5.98 7.42 -8.57
C VAL A 177 7.22 8.13 -9.11
N THR A 178 7.41 8.10 -10.43
CA THR A 178 8.33 9.01 -11.13
C THR A 178 7.56 9.93 -12.06
N VAL A 179 7.99 11.18 -12.12
CA VAL A 179 7.36 12.23 -12.95
C VAL A 179 7.97 12.21 -14.33
N LYS A 180 7.18 12.46 -15.37
CA LYS A 180 7.68 12.60 -16.74
C LYS A 180 8.65 13.75 -16.85
N GLU A 181 9.66 13.58 -17.68
CA GLU A 181 10.64 14.62 -17.97
C GLU A 181 9.98 15.92 -18.44
N GLY A 182 10.37 17.03 -17.82
CA GLY A 182 9.82 18.36 -18.11
C GLY A 182 8.44 18.62 -17.48
N LYS A 183 7.91 17.70 -16.70
CA LYS A 183 6.61 17.82 -15.99
C LYS A 183 6.76 18.02 -14.48
N GLU A 184 7.98 18.18 -13.99
CA GLU A 184 8.27 18.33 -12.58
C GLU A 184 7.59 19.57 -11.96
N ASN A 185 7.48 20.65 -12.74
CA ASN A 185 6.81 21.88 -12.30
C ASN A 185 5.28 21.81 -12.37
N ASP A 186 4.75 20.94 -13.23
CA ASP A 186 3.30 20.72 -13.35
C ASP A 186 2.77 19.80 -12.23
N CYS A 187 3.66 19.05 -11.60
CA CYS A 187 3.39 18.17 -10.48
C CYS A 187 3.42 18.90 -9.11
N TYR A 188 3.13 20.20 -9.06
CA TYR A 188 2.84 20.85 -7.79
C TYR A 188 1.51 20.31 -7.27
N LEU A 189 1.62 19.19 -6.58
CA LEU A 189 0.50 18.60 -5.87
C LEU A 189 0.20 19.48 -4.68
N GLU A 190 -1.02 20.02 -4.66
CA GLU A 190 -1.61 20.60 -3.49
C GLU A 190 -1.44 19.62 -2.32
N GLU A 191 -0.83 20.06 -1.26
CA GLU A 191 -0.65 19.44 0.06
C GLU A 191 -0.78 17.90 0.12
N GLY A 192 0.28 17.19 -0.11
CA GLY A 192 0.32 15.71 0.03
C GLY A 192 1.54 15.02 -0.55
N CYS A 193 2.23 15.63 -1.49
CA CYS A 193 3.44 15.08 -2.07
C CYS A 193 4.68 15.70 -1.39
N ARG A 194 5.38 14.93 -0.57
CA ARG A 194 6.70 15.31 -0.10
C ARG A 194 7.73 14.69 -1.05
N SER A 195 8.42 15.56 -1.80
CA SER A 195 9.58 15.11 -2.54
C SER A 195 10.66 14.67 -1.56
N ALA A 196 11.16 13.47 -1.72
CA ALA A 196 12.45 13.09 -1.16
C ALA A 196 13.54 13.76 -2.02
N LYS A 197 13.68 15.07 -1.95
CA LYS A 197 14.86 15.77 -2.44
C LYS A 197 15.93 15.64 -1.38
N GLY A 198 17.08 15.07 -1.77
CA GLY A 198 18.32 15.17 -1.05
C GLY A 198 18.82 16.59 -0.99
#